data_df1b5a3a3838e37f82ba6f4b96806271
#
_entry.id   df1b5a3a3838e37f82ba6f4b96806271
#
_cell.length_a   1.000
_cell.length_b   1.000
_cell.length_c   1.000
_cell.angle_alpha   90.00
_cell.angle_beta   90.00
_cell.angle_gamma   90.00
#
_symmetry.space_group_name_H-M   'P 1'
#
loop_
_entity.id
_entity.type
_entity.pdbx_description
1 polymer ?
#
loop_
_entity_poly.entity_id
_entity_poly.type
_entity_poly.pdbx_seq_one_letter_code
_entity_poly.pdbx_strand_id
1 'polypeptide(L)'
;TLQNFADSIYTENVSVFSSHWNYYNSSLKVLTLLMMTGNFIKEQYVLPVNLLSFVSSVNKNEVKLSWATNTEENNSGFDIERKNNSNWEKIGLVPGKGNTGMMTEYSYSDKNLSSGTYKYRLKQIDFNGNYRYYELNTDAIVGVPLTTKLNQNYPNPFNPSTTISFELGQAGNIQLALYDLSGRLVM
;
A
#
# COMPACT_ATOMS: atom_id res chain seq x y z
N THR A 1 7.33 23.98 49.76
CA THR A 1 8.35 24.41 48.78
C THR A 1 7.87 24.05 47.37
N LEU A 2 8.43 24.69 46.34
CA LEU A 2 8.07 24.44 44.94
C LEU A 2 8.24 22.96 44.54
N GLN A 3 9.18 22.27 45.17
CA GLN A 3 9.41 20.84 44.93
C GLN A 3 8.21 19.97 45.36
N ASN A 4 7.66 20.22 46.56
CA ASN A 4 6.50 19.48 47.08
C ASN A 4 5.23 19.73 46.26
N PHE A 5 5.13 20.92 45.66
CA PHE A 5 4.03 21.26 44.76
C PHE A 5 4.18 20.53 43.42
N ALA A 6 5.40 20.46 42.88
CA ALA A 6 5.68 19.72 41.64
C ALA A 6 5.44 18.21 41.81
N ASP A 7 5.85 17.63 42.93
CA ASP A 7 5.66 16.22 43.25
C ASP A 7 4.16 15.88 43.44
N SER A 8 3.38 16.79 44.04
CA SER A 8 1.94 16.63 44.17
C SER A 8 1.21 16.65 42.81
N ILE A 9 1.56 17.59 41.93
CA ILE A 9 0.98 17.66 40.58
C ILE A 9 1.37 16.41 39.78
N TYR A 10 2.60 15.94 39.90
CA TYR A 10 3.05 14.74 39.22
C TYR A 10 2.26 13.50 39.64
N THR A 11 2.05 13.34 40.96
CA THR A 11 1.35 12.15 41.48
C THR A 11 -0.15 12.16 41.14
N GLU A 12 -0.82 13.32 41.21
CA GLU A 12 -2.22 13.44 40.83
C GLU A 12 -2.43 13.23 39.31
N ASN A 13 -1.59 13.83 38.49
CA ASN A 13 -1.75 13.71 37.05
C ASN A 13 -1.44 12.30 36.50
N VAL A 14 -0.48 11.58 37.07
CA VAL A 14 -0.21 10.19 36.68
C VAL A 14 -1.38 9.27 37.04
N SER A 15 -2.06 9.47 38.17
CA SER A 15 -3.24 8.68 38.54
C SER A 15 -4.45 8.98 37.64
N VAL A 16 -4.66 10.24 37.27
CA VAL A 16 -5.72 10.66 36.36
C VAL A 16 -5.46 10.14 34.96
N PHE A 17 -4.21 10.17 34.47
CA PHE A 17 -3.86 9.63 33.17
C PHE A 17 -4.07 8.13 33.10
N SER A 18 -3.73 7.36 34.11
CA SER A 18 -3.91 5.90 34.11
C SER A 18 -5.39 5.49 34.09
N SER A 19 -6.28 6.26 34.71
CA SER A 19 -7.72 5.97 34.74
C SER A 19 -8.48 6.42 33.48
N HIS A 20 -7.97 7.41 32.77
CA HIS A 20 -8.60 7.94 31.54
C HIS A 20 -7.94 7.44 30.25
N TRP A 21 -6.83 6.71 30.33
CA TRP A 21 -6.12 6.17 29.16
C TRP A 21 -7.00 5.30 28.25
N ASN A 22 -7.96 4.60 28.83
CA ASN A 22 -8.89 3.77 28.07
C ASN A 22 -10.03 4.55 27.39
N TYR A 23 -10.24 5.82 27.71
CA TYR A 23 -11.37 6.59 27.20
C TYR A 23 -11.00 7.51 26.02
N TYR A 24 -9.72 7.89 25.88
CA TYR A 24 -9.24 8.73 24.78
C TYR A 24 -8.59 7.90 23.68
N ASN A 25 -9.41 7.06 23.06
CA ASN A 25 -8.98 6.33 21.89
C ASN A 25 -9.17 7.21 20.66
N SER A 26 -8.12 7.34 19.89
CA SER A 26 -8.00 7.64 18.46
C SER A 26 -7.87 9.07 17.97
N SER A 27 -8.16 10.14 18.70
CA SER A 27 -8.18 11.47 18.07
C SER A 27 -7.18 12.53 18.58
N LEU A 28 -6.54 12.33 19.71
CA LEU A 28 -5.53 13.26 20.23
C LEU A 28 -4.38 12.49 20.91
N LYS A 29 -3.39 12.18 20.15
CA LYS A 29 -2.20 11.53 20.65
C LYS A 29 -1.04 12.52 20.72
N VAL A 30 -1.18 13.53 21.55
CA VAL A 30 -0.05 14.34 21.98
C VAL A 30 0.23 13.98 23.44
N LEU A 31 1.23 13.17 23.69
CA LEU A 31 1.78 12.98 25.03
C LEU A 31 2.83 14.06 25.25
N THR A 32 2.47 15.12 25.96
CA THR A 32 3.45 16.11 26.43
C THR A 32 3.95 15.61 27.77
N LEU A 33 5.11 14.96 27.81
CA LEU A 33 5.81 14.66 29.06
C LEU A 33 6.60 15.90 29.48
N LEU A 34 6.12 16.59 30.53
CA LEU A 34 6.82 17.71 31.13
C LEU A 34 7.79 17.17 32.19
N MET A 35 9.07 17.02 31.85
CA MET A 35 10.10 16.74 32.87
C MET A 35 10.65 18.04 33.41
N MET A 36 10.34 18.36 34.68
CA MET A 36 10.90 19.49 35.41
C MET A 36 12.26 19.13 36.04
N THR A 37 13.30 19.07 35.25
CA THR A 37 14.68 19.17 35.75
C THR A 37 15.41 20.25 34.97
N GLY A 38 15.05 21.51 35.17
CA GLY A 38 15.79 22.69 34.69
C GLY A 38 15.96 22.88 33.17
N ASN A 39 15.78 21.84 32.37
CA ASN A 39 15.77 21.88 30.91
C ASN A 39 14.46 21.26 30.42
N PHE A 40 13.63 22.06 29.78
CA PHE A 40 12.41 21.59 29.13
C PHE A 40 12.78 20.84 27.85
N ILE A 41 12.80 19.51 27.89
CA ILE A 41 12.80 18.71 26.67
C ILE A 41 11.33 18.51 26.27
N LYS A 42 10.90 19.27 25.30
CA LYS A 42 9.61 19.06 24.65
C LYS A 42 9.79 17.95 23.60
N GLU A 43 9.71 16.72 24.01
CA GLU A 43 9.55 15.63 23.04
C GLU A 43 8.09 15.66 22.56
N GLN A 44 7.88 16.24 21.42
CA GLN A 44 6.61 16.17 20.73
C GLN A 44 6.59 14.84 19.98
N TYR A 45 6.00 13.81 20.58
CA TYR A 45 5.67 12.58 19.87
C TYR A 45 4.51 12.89 18.92
N VAL A 46 4.87 13.36 17.75
CA VAL A 46 3.92 13.47 16.66
C VAL A 46 3.60 12.06 16.20
N LEU A 47 2.32 11.70 16.28
CA LEU A 47 1.92 10.40 15.79
C LEU A 47 1.98 10.39 14.28
N PRO A 48 2.49 9.29 13.73
CA PRO A 48 2.63 9.15 12.30
C PRO A 48 1.26 9.24 11.61
N VAL A 49 1.30 9.56 10.32
CA VAL A 49 0.17 9.56 9.40
C VAL A 49 -0.84 8.46 9.73
N ASN A 50 -2.10 8.85 9.90
CA ASN A 50 -3.18 7.89 10.11
C ASN A 50 -3.66 7.36 8.76
N LEU A 51 -3.15 6.17 8.37
CA LEU A 51 -3.54 5.50 7.14
C LEU A 51 -4.94 4.88 7.31
N LEU A 52 -5.88 5.28 6.46
CA LEU A 52 -7.25 4.74 6.44
C LEU A 52 -7.38 3.48 5.62
N SER A 53 -6.69 3.44 4.49
CA SER A 53 -6.76 2.33 3.55
C SER A 53 -5.46 2.18 2.78
N PHE A 54 -5.12 0.95 2.41
CA PHE A 54 -4.07 0.63 1.44
C PHE A 54 -4.50 -0.61 0.67
N VAL A 55 -4.77 -0.45 -0.62
CA VAL A 55 -5.31 -1.49 -1.50
C VAL A 55 -4.58 -1.51 -2.83
N SER A 56 -4.68 -2.63 -3.53
CA SER A 56 -4.18 -2.77 -4.91
C SER A 56 -5.28 -3.23 -5.86
N SER A 57 -5.12 -2.89 -7.13
CA SER A 57 -5.87 -3.47 -8.23
C SER A 57 -4.91 -3.84 -9.36
N VAL A 58 -5.15 -4.98 -10.00
CA VAL A 58 -4.31 -5.50 -11.08
C VAL A 58 -5.06 -5.36 -12.39
N ASN A 59 -4.40 -4.77 -13.38
CA ASN A 59 -4.90 -4.67 -14.76
C ASN A 59 -3.79 -5.09 -15.72
N LYS A 60 -3.93 -6.26 -16.34
CA LYS A 60 -2.91 -6.87 -17.21
C LYS A 60 -1.56 -6.96 -16.50
N ASN A 61 -0.58 -6.19 -16.97
CA ASN A 61 0.79 -6.13 -16.44
C ASN A 61 1.07 -4.87 -15.61
N GLU A 62 0.03 -4.29 -15.04
CA GLU A 62 0.08 -3.11 -14.16
C GLU A 62 -0.59 -3.39 -12.82
N VAL A 63 0.05 -2.99 -11.74
CA VAL A 63 -0.53 -2.95 -10.40
C VAL A 63 -0.72 -1.49 -10.00
N LYS A 64 -1.97 -1.07 -9.81
CA LYS A 64 -2.29 0.23 -9.23
C LYS A 64 -2.44 0.08 -7.73
N LEU A 65 -1.63 0.80 -6.99
CA LEU A 65 -1.71 0.98 -5.55
C LEU A 65 -2.54 2.23 -5.25
N SER A 66 -3.43 2.15 -4.27
CA SER A 66 -4.22 3.29 -3.81
C SER A 66 -4.28 3.29 -2.29
N TRP A 67 -4.08 4.44 -1.67
CA TRP A 67 -4.17 4.60 -0.23
C TRP A 67 -4.77 5.94 0.14
N ALA A 68 -5.32 6.02 1.33
CA ALA A 68 -5.86 7.24 1.89
C ALA A 68 -5.34 7.46 3.31
N THR A 69 -5.10 8.72 3.64
CA THR A 69 -4.77 9.18 4.99
C THR A 69 -5.92 9.99 5.55
N ASN A 70 -6.18 9.89 6.85
CA ASN A 70 -7.17 10.74 7.52
C ASN A 70 -6.59 12.11 7.86
N THR A 71 -5.40 12.08 8.47
CA THR A 71 -4.62 13.27 8.83
C THR A 71 -3.16 13.01 8.55
N GLU A 72 -2.43 14.07 8.23
CA GLU A 72 -0.99 13.99 8.09
C GLU A 72 -0.36 15.07 8.97
N GLU A 73 0.72 14.71 9.62
CA GLU A 73 1.56 15.61 10.37
C GLU A 73 3.02 15.29 10.07
N ASN A 74 3.75 16.32 9.66
CA ASN A 74 5.17 16.23 9.30
C ASN A 74 5.49 15.24 8.16
N ASN A 75 4.50 14.88 7.33
CA ASN A 75 4.64 13.86 6.29
C ASN A 75 5.38 14.40 5.05
N SER A 76 6.61 13.97 4.85
CA SER A 76 7.38 14.26 3.63
C SER A 76 6.85 13.47 2.42
N GLY A 77 6.42 12.22 2.63
CA GLY A 77 5.89 11.39 1.56
C GLY A 77 5.98 9.90 1.83
N PHE A 78 5.74 9.15 0.77
CA PHE A 78 5.69 7.71 0.78
C PHE A 78 6.66 7.14 -0.26
N ASP A 79 7.68 6.40 0.18
CA ASP A 79 8.40 5.51 -0.72
C ASP A 79 7.53 4.29 -0.99
N ILE A 80 7.41 3.94 -2.26
CA ILE A 80 6.71 2.75 -2.70
C ILE A 80 7.75 1.65 -2.83
N GLU A 81 7.56 0.58 -2.10
CA GLU A 81 8.49 -0.55 -2.13
C GLU A 81 7.78 -1.81 -2.59
N ARG A 82 8.42 -2.53 -3.50
CA ARG A 82 8.01 -3.82 -4.02
C ARG A 82 8.98 -4.89 -3.55
N LYS A 83 8.46 -6.05 -3.16
CA LYS A 83 9.29 -7.21 -2.85
C LYS A 83 9.47 -8.05 -4.10
N ASN A 84 10.71 -8.21 -4.51
CA ASN A 84 11.12 -9.13 -5.56
C ASN A 84 11.93 -10.27 -4.92
N ASN A 85 11.42 -11.50 -5.02
CA ASN A 85 11.98 -12.68 -4.35
C ASN A 85 12.15 -12.50 -2.84
N SER A 86 13.31 -12.04 -2.36
CA SER A 86 13.60 -11.92 -0.94
C SER A 86 13.76 -10.48 -0.43
N ASN A 87 14.01 -9.51 -1.31
CA ASN A 87 14.38 -8.16 -0.93
C ASN A 87 13.31 -7.13 -1.30
N TRP A 88 13.16 -6.12 -0.43
CA TRP A 88 12.37 -4.93 -0.71
C TRP A 88 13.19 -3.96 -1.56
N GLU A 89 12.58 -3.47 -2.63
CA GLU A 89 13.15 -2.50 -3.56
C GLU A 89 12.24 -1.28 -3.63
N LYS A 90 12.82 -0.09 -3.49
CA LYS A 90 12.10 1.16 -3.74
C LYS A 90 11.88 1.33 -5.23
N ILE A 91 10.62 1.40 -5.65
CA ILE A 91 10.19 1.55 -7.05
C ILE A 91 9.61 2.94 -7.36
N GLY A 92 9.34 3.74 -6.34
CA GLY A 92 8.80 5.08 -6.53
C GLY A 92 8.73 5.90 -5.26
N LEU A 93 8.35 7.16 -5.42
CA LEU A 93 8.08 8.11 -4.36
C LEU A 93 6.82 8.91 -4.69
N VAL A 94 5.96 9.07 -3.72
CA VAL A 94 4.79 9.96 -3.79
C VAL A 94 4.91 11.00 -2.68
N PRO A 95 5.00 12.30 -3.01
CA PRO A 95 5.08 13.35 -2.00
C PRO A 95 3.85 13.40 -1.10
N GLY A 96 4.05 13.62 0.19
CA GLY A 96 3.00 13.88 1.16
C GLY A 96 2.47 15.31 1.11
N LYS A 97 1.48 15.61 1.95
CA LYS A 97 0.91 16.97 2.10
C LYS A 97 1.52 17.75 3.28
N GLY A 98 2.50 17.18 3.95
CA GLY A 98 3.13 17.78 5.12
C GLY A 98 2.20 17.72 6.32
N ASN A 99 1.42 18.78 6.53
CA ASN A 99 0.46 18.90 7.61
C ASN A 99 -0.93 19.13 7.03
N THR A 100 -1.85 18.20 7.24
CA THR A 100 -3.26 18.34 6.85
C THR A 100 -4.18 17.59 7.80
N GLY A 101 -5.28 18.24 8.18
CA GLY A 101 -6.38 17.63 8.95
C GLY A 101 -7.47 17.06 8.06
N MET A 102 -7.28 17.04 6.75
CA MET A 102 -8.25 16.50 5.78
C MET A 102 -7.79 15.18 5.21
N MET A 103 -8.77 14.33 4.91
CA MET A 103 -8.52 13.09 4.19
C MET A 103 -7.83 13.37 2.84
N THR A 104 -6.78 12.63 2.57
CA THR A 104 -6.01 12.75 1.32
C THR A 104 -5.88 11.39 0.65
N GLU A 105 -6.16 11.34 -0.63
CA GLU A 105 -6.04 10.14 -1.45
C GLU A 105 -4.78 10.19 -2.31
N TYR A 106 -4.14 9.04 -2.45
CA TYR A 106 -2.92 8.84 -3.21
C TYR A 106 -3.02 7.61 -4.09
N SER A 107 -2.25 7.60 -5.16
CA SER A 107 -2.09 6.41 -5.99
C SER A 107 -0.73 6.34 -6.64
N TYR A 108 -0.30 5.11 -6.95
CA TYR A 108 0.90 4.82 -7.71
C TYR A 108 0.67 3.63 -8.63
N SER A 109 1.20 3.66 -9.85
CA SER A 109 1.09 2.58 -10.82
C SER A 109 2.45 1.96 -11.11
N ASP A 110 2.59 0.68 -10.76
CA ASP A 110 3.73 -0.15 -11.11
C ASP A 110 3.43 -0.87 -12.43
N LYS A 111 4.17 -0.55 -13.47
CA LYS A 111 3.87 -0.94 -14.86
C LYS A 111 4.91 -1.91 -15.42
N ASN A 112 4.54 -2.55 -16.54
CA ASN A 112 5.41 -3.47 -17.29
C ASN A 112 5.91 -4.64 -16.46
N LEU A 113 5.05 -5.13 -15.58
CA LEU A 113 5.36 -6.28 -14.74
C LEU A 113 5.27 -7.57 -15.53
N SER A 114 6.20 -8.48 -15.30
CA SER A 114 6.10 -9.86 -15.74
C SER A 114 5.03 -10.61 -14.95
N SER A 115 4.56 -11.74 -15.46
CA SER A 115 3.66 -12.62 -14.71
C SER A 115 4.31 -13.07 -13.42
N GLY A 116 3.60 -12.95 -12.31
CA GLY A 116 4.12 -13.29 -10.99
C GLY A 116 3.30 -12.74 -9.84
N THR A 117 3.76 -13.03 -8.63
CA THR A 117 3.15 -12.55 -7.39
C THR A 117 4.04 -11.47 -6.80
N TYR A 118 3.46 -10.32 -6.52
CA TYR A 118 4.15 -9.14 -6.02
C TYR A 118 3.59 -8.72 -4.66
N LYS A 119 4.49 -8.39 -3.75
CA LYS A 119 4.16 -7.80 -2.45
C LYS A 119 4.57 -6.34 -2.45
N TYR A 120 3.76 -5.51 -1.83
CA TYR A 120 3.99 -4.07 -1.74
C TYR A 120 3.92 -3.59 -0.31
N ARG A 121 4.65 -2.52 -0.03
CA ARG A 121 4.51 -1.74 1.18
C ARG A 121 4.77 -0.26 0.90
N LEU A 122 4.19 0.58 1.73
CA LEU A 122 4.52 1.99 1.81
C LEU A 122 5.56 2.19 2.92
N LYS A 123 6.59 2.95 2.66
CA LYS A 123 7.45 3.53 3.68
C LYS A 123 7.11 5.01 3.78
N GLN A 124 6.28 5.36 4.74
CA GLN A 124 5.97 6.75 5.04
C GLN A 124 7.17 7.39 5.73
N ILE A 125 7.54 8.60 5.33
CA ILE A 125 8.74 9.30 5.80
C ILE A 125 8.35 10.72 6.22
N ASP A 126 8.77 11.11 7.41
CA ASP A 126 8.61 12.46 7.93
C ASP A 126 9.73 13.38 7.46
N PHE A 127 9.52 14.71 7.51
CA PHE A 127 10.57 15.69 7.19
C PHE A 127 11.79 15.60 8.11
N ASN A 128 11.64 15.05 9.31
CA ASN A 128 12.74 14.80 10.24
C ASN A 128 13.49 13.48 9.99
N GLY A 129 13.06 12.69 8.96
CA GLY A 129 13.67 11.42 8.57
C GLY A 129 13.15 10.20 9.31
N ASN A 130 12.27 10.35 10.28
CA ASN A 130 11.56 9.21 10.87
C ASN A 130 10.69 8.54 9.83
N TYR A 131 10.47 7.23 9.96
CA TYR A 131 9.66 6.50 9.01
C TYR A 131 8.84 5.38 9.65
N ARG A 132 7.77 4.97 8.93
CA ARG A 132 6.95 3.82 9.28
C ARG A 132 6.60 3.01 8.03
N TYR A 133 6.51 1.68 8.19
CA TYR A 133 6.05 0.80 7.13
C TYR A 133 4.56 0.46 7.27
N TYR A 134 3.89 0.38 6.13
CA TYR A 134 2.54 -0.14 5.98
C TYR A 134 2.55 -1.19 4.87
N GLU A 135 2.35 -2.44 5.24
CA GLU A 135 2.34 -3.54 4.28
C GLU A 135 0.95 -3.70 3.66
N LEU A 136 0.91 -4.06 2.38
CA LEU A 136 -0.31 -4.44 1.70
C LEU A 136 -0.73 -5.83 2.20
N ASN A 137 -1.97 -5.96 2.67
CA ASN A 137 -2.46 -7.20 3.27
C ASN A 137 -2.66 -8.36 2.27
N THR A 138 -2.71 -8.05 0.97
CA THR A 138 -2.95 -9.02 -0.10
C THR A 138 -1.86 -8.95 -1.16
N ASP A 139 -1.46 -10.11 -1.66
CA ASP A 139 -0.50 -10.17 -2.76
C ASP A 139 -1.17 -9.74 -4.08
N ALA A 140 -0.44 -8.99 -4.92
CA ALA A 140 -0.88 -8.64 -6.26
C ALA A 140 -0.39 -9.70 -7.26
N ILE A 141 -1.33 -10.39 -7.91
CA ILE A 141 -1.02 -11.46 -8.88
C ILE A 141 -1.17 -10.90 -10.29
N VAL A 142 -0.06 -10.81 -11.01
CA VAL A 142 0.03 -10.24 -12.36
C VAL A 142 0.16 -11.36 -13.39
N GLY A 143 -0.56 -11.21 -14.51
CA GLY A 143 -0.28 -11.96 -15.72
C GLY A 143 -0.78 -13.40 -15.75
N VAL A 144 -1.71 -13.78 -14.86
CA VAL A 144 -2.42 -15.04 -14.99
C VAL A 144 -3.88 -14.70 -15.30
N PRO A 145 -4.36 -14.88 -16.55
CA PRO A 145 -5.79 -14.86 -16.81
C PRO A 145 -6.46 -15.88 -15.88
N LEU A 146 -7.52 -15.49 -15.18
CA LEU A 146 -8.24 -16.38 -14.27
C LEU A 146 -8.90 -17.56 -14.98
N THR A 147 -9.00 -17.49 -16.31
CA THR A 147 -9.62 -18.53 -17.16
C THR A 147 -8.86 -18.66 -18.48
N THR A 148 -8.71 -19.88 -18.95
CA THR A 148 -8.28 -20.13 -20.34
C THR A 148 -9.37 -19.68 -21.28
N LYS A 149 -9.01 -18.85 -22.26
CA LYS A 149 -9.93 -18.30 -23.26
C LYS A 149 -9.36 -18.40 -24.65
N LEU A 150 -10.15 -18.89 -25.58
CA LEU A 150 -9.90 -18.81 -27.01
C LEU A 150 -10.69 -17.62 -27.56
N ASN A 151 -10.03 -16.68 -28.18
CA ASN A 151 -10.67 -15.55 -28.83
C ASN A 151 -11.05 -15.90 -30.27
N GLN A 152 -12.04 -15.17 -30.80
CA GLN A 152 -12.41 -15.30 -32.19
C GLN A 152 -11.23 -14.88 -33.07
N ASN A 153 -11.01 -15.62 -34.16
CA ASN A 153 -9.97 -15.28 -35.13
C ASN A 153 -10.29 -13.93 -35.82
N TYR A 154 -9.22 -13.16 -36.09
CA TYR A 154 -9.35 -11.87 -36.77
C TYR A 154 -8.26 -11.71 -37.83
N PRO A 155 -8.64 -11.23 -39.05
CA PRO A 155 -9.99 -10.97 -39.54
C PRO A 155 -10.83 -12.24 -39.69
N ASN A 156 -12.17 -12.08 -39.66
CA ASN A 156 -13.11 -13.15 -39.97
C ASN A 156 -14.34 -12.53 -40.68
N PRO A 157 -14.60 -12.78 -42.01
CA PRO A 157 -13.85 -13.70 -42.89
C PRO A 157 -12.42 -13.27 -43.15
N PHE A 158 -11.55 -14.23 -43.53
CA PHE A 158 -10.13 -13.97 -43.78
C PHE A 158 -9.71 -14.29 -45.23
N ASN A 159 -8.68 -13.57 -45.71
CA ASN A 159 -8.06 -13.82 -47.02
C ASN A 159 -6.62 -13.23 -47.05
N PRO A 160 -5.57 -13.98 -47.20
CA PRO A 160 -5.47 -15.44 -47.10
C PRO A 160 -5.20 -15.91 -45.66
N SER A 161 -4.99 -15.00 -44.68
CA SER A 161 -4.55 -15.34 -43.35
C SER A 161 -5.45 -14.74 -42.26
N THR A 162 -5.45 -15.38 -41.13
CA THR A 162 -6.13 -14.88 -39.90
C THR A 162 -5.25 -15.15 -38.69
N THR A 163 -5.42 -14.38 -37.64
CA THR A 163 -4.76 -14.56 -36.35
C THR A 163 -5.71 -15.19 -35.36
N ILE A 164 -5.29 -16.26 -34.70
CA ILE A 164 -5.97 -16.89 -33.59
C ILE A 164 -5.24 -16.50 -32.33
N SER A 165 -5.92 -15.85 -31.40
CA SER A 165 -5.37 -15.45 -30.10
C SER A 165 -6.05 -16.20 -28.96
N PHE A 166 -5.29 -16.51 -27.92
CA PHE A 166 -5.80 -17.19 -26.74
C PHE A 166 -5.09 -16.69 -25.47
N GLU A 167 -5.74 -16.90 -24.35
CA GLU A 167 -5.25 -16.58 -23.02
C GLU A 167 -5.22 -17.88 -22.21
N LEU A 168 -4.15 -18.11 -21.43
CA LEU A 168 -4.03 -19.29 -20.57
C LEU A 168 -4.23 -18.90 -19.12
N GLY A 169 -5.15 -19.56 -18.43
CA GLY A 169 -5.41 -19.36 -17.00
C GLY A 169 -4.28 -19.84 -16.09
N GLN A 170 -3.40 -20.69 -16.59
CA GLN A 170 -2.17 -21.12 -15.90
C GLN A 170 -1.15 -21.63 -16.95
N ALA A 171 0.13 -21.59 -16.57
CA ALA A 171 1.19 -22.12 -17.44
C ALA A 171 0.99 -23.62 -17.69
N GLY A 172 1.09 -24.04 -18.93
CA GLY A 172 0.89 -25.43 -19.32
C GLY A 172 1.16 -25.68 -20.79
N ASN A 173 1.19 -26.95 -21.19
CA ASN A 173 1.23 -27.32 -22.56
C ASN A 173 -0.14 -27.12 -23.21
N ILE A 174 -0.14 -26.56 -24.42
CA ILE A 174 -1.34 -26.40 -25.23
C ILE A 174 -1.22 -27.18 -26.49
N GLN A 175 -2.35 -27.62 -27.01
CA GLN A 175 -2.50 -28.19 -28.36
C GLN A 175 -3.61 -27.41 -29.06
N LEU A 176 -3.28 -26.81 -30.19
CA LEU A 176 -4.23 -26.19 -31.09
C LEU A 176 -4.47 -27.13 -32.28
N ALA A 177 -5.73 -27.48 -32.50
CA ALA A 177 -6.11 -28.34 -33.64
C ALA A 177 -7.22 -27.65 -34.44
N LEU A 178 -7.10 -27.66 -35.76
CA LEU A 178 -8.13 -27.17 -36.67
C LEU A 178 -8.87 -28.34 -37.30
N TYR A 179 -10.18 -28.20 -37.35
CA TYR A 179 -11.09 -29.16 -37.97
C TYR A 179 -11.90 -28.51 -39.08
N ASP A 180 -12.21 -29.24 -40.14
CA ASP A 180 -13.20 -28.79 -41.11
C ASP A 180 -14.61 -28.99 -40.60
N LEU A 181 -15.61 -28.55 -41.39
CA LEU A 181 -17.02 -28.65 -41.00
C LEU A 181 -17.54 -30.11 -40.91
N SER A 182 -16.82 -31.08 -41.45
CA SER A 182 -17.08 -32.51 -41.32
C SER A 182 -16.41 -33.15 -40.09
N GLY A 183 -15.64 -32.36 -39.31
CA GLY A 183 -14.95 -32.82 -38.13
C GLY A 183 -13.60 -33.50 -38.44
N ARG A 184 -13.08 -33.38 -39.67
CA ARG A 184 -11.79 -33.93 -40.05
C ARG A 184 -10.67 -32.95 -39.65
N LEU A 185 -9.64 -33.47 -39.00
CA LEU A 185 -8.46 -32.70 -38.64
C LEU A 185 -7.76 -32.16 -39.91
N VAL A 186 -7.54 -30.85 -39.96
CA VAL A 186 -6.89 -30.14 -41.06
C VAL A 186 -5.44 -29.80 -40.69
N MET A 187 -5.19 -29.44 -39.42
CA MET A 187 -3.87 -29.09 -38.92
C MET A 187 -3.79 -29.29 -37.39
#